data_ff9cfad5654c11566e113d7dafb5f352
#
_entry.id   ff9cfad5654c11566e113d7dafb5f352
#
_cell.length_a   1.000
_cell.length_b   1.000
_cell.length_c   1.000
_cell.angle_alpha   90.00
_cell.angle_beta   90.00
_cell.angle_gamma   90.00
#
_symmetry.space_group_name_H-M   'P 1'
#
loop_
_entity.id
_entity.type
_entity.pdbx_description
1 polymer ?
#
loop_
_entity_poly.entity_id
_entity_poly.type
_entity_poly.pdbx_seq_one_letter_code
_entity_poly.pdbx_strand_id
1 'polypeptide(L)'
;MDKNKTYYGITIGPIVKTLCMTSTPGGLWLASYIFSYIAKDLVTQIKDNGGDILIPSFDEKDIFKEVGAYPDHIIFIAKDDLEVNDIINKTKDKVSCLLYKALKKKKDKDDIKEFVRKYINIHCIKTKNINNIMNDISEILDNVEQFNFYVYEEKENYLYDFRKLYKRLY
;
A
#
# COMPACT_ATOMS: atom_id res chain seq x y z
N MET A 1 7.01 -2.28 31.29
CA MET A 1 6.77 -2.64 29.88
C MET A 1 5.52 -3.51 29.82
N ASP A 2 4.48 -3.04 29.15
CA ASP A 2 3.23 -3.78 28.99
C ASP A 2 3.49 -5.06 28.19
N LYS A 3 3.38 -6.22 28.82
CA LYS A 3 3.69 -7.54 28.25
C LYS A 3 2.78 -7.96 27.07
N ASN A 4 1.80 -7.14 26.69
CA ASN A 4 0.79 -7.47 25.68
C ASN A 4 0.88 -6.65 24.39
N LYS A 5 1.89 -5.80 24.24
CA LYS A 5 2.04 -4.99 23.02
C LYS A 5 2.89 -5.71 22.00
N THR A 6 2.36 -5.86 20.79
CA THR A 6 3.06 -6.42 19.64
C THR A 6 3.30 -5.33 18.62
N TYR A 7 4.50 -5.28 18.09
CA TYR A 7 4.90 -4.33 17.05
C TYR A 7 4.70 -4.96 15.68
N TYR A 8 4.19 -4.16 14.77
CA TYR A 8 3.97 -4.55 13.39
C TYR A 8 4.64 -3.55 12.46
N GLY A 9 5.19 -4.07 11.38
CA GLY A 9 5.70 -3.25 10.28
C GLY A 9 5.05 -3.70 8.97
N ILE A 10 4.57 -2.76 8.17
CA ILE A 10 4.03 -3.02 6.83
C ILE A 10 4.89 -2.28 5.81
N THR A 11 5.24 -2.96 4.70
CA THR A 11 5.77 -2.33 3.49
C THR A 11 4.84 -2.56 2.32
N ILE A 12 4.75 -1.57 1.42
CA ILE A 12 3.86 -1.53 0.27
C ILE A 12 4.69 -1.37 -1.00
N GLY A 13 4.52 -2.26 -1.96
CA GLY A 13 5.23 -2.20 -3.24
C GLY A 13 4.41 -2.71 -4.42
N PRO A 14 4.96 -2.64 -5.64
CA PRO A 14 6.26 -2.08 -6.05
C PRO A 14 6.15 -0.60 -6.48
N ILE A 15 6.50 0.34 -5.60
CA ILE A 15 6.33 1.78 -5.85
C ILE A 15 7.26 2.26 -6.97
N VAL A 16 8.57 2.09 -6.79
CA VAL A 16 9.60 2.58 -7.72
C VAL A 16 9.37 2.01 -9.12
N LYS A 17 9.11 0.71 -9.23
CA LYS A 17 8.82 0.07 -10.51
C LYS A 17 7.59 0.68 -11.20
N THR A 18 6.53 0.93 -10.45
CA THR A 18 5.30 1.54 -10.97
C THR A 18 5.53 2.98 -11.42
N LEU A 19 6.31 3.76 -10.67
CA LEU A 19 6.71 5.11 -11.07
C LEU A 19 7.56 5.10 -12.34
N CYS A 20 8.53 4.19 -12.47
CA CYS A 20 9.38 4.06 -13.64
C CYS A 20 8.64 3.64 -14.92
N MET A 21 7.46 3.04 -14.81
CA MET A 21 6.62 2.68 -15.98
C MET A 21 6.00 3.88 -16.68
N THR A 22 6.16 5.09 -16.17
CA THR A 22 5.59 6.29 -16.74
C THR A 22 6.64 7.38 -16.93
N SER A 23 6.60 8.05 -18.09
CA SER A 23 7.43 9.21 -18.42
C SER A 23 6.66 10.53 -18.38
N THR A 24 5.38 10.51 -17.95
CA THR A 24 4.55 11.71 -17.94
C THR A 24 4.21 12.16 -16.54
N PRO A 25 4.15 13.48 -16.27
CA PRO A 25 3.79 14.00 -14.95
C PRO A 25 2.48 13.44 -14.41
N GLY A 26 1.44 13.38 -15.26
CA GLY A 26 0.15 12.82 -14.85
C GLY A 26 0.20 11.33 -14.50
N GLY A 27 1.03 10.56 -15.19
CA GLY A 27 1.25 9.14 -14.87
C GLY A 27 1.98 8.96 -13.54
N LEU A 28 3.00 9.79 -13.28
CA LEU A 28 3.72 9.80 -11.99
C LEU A 28 2.79 10.17 -10.85
N TRP A 29 1.97 11.21 -11.05
CA TRP A 29 0.97 11.62 -10.07
C TRP A 29 -0.01 10.49 -9.76
N LEU A 30 -0.53 9.81 -10.79
CA LEU A 30 -1.48 8.73 -10.63
C LEU A 30 -0.87 7.52 -9.90
N ALA A 31 0.35 7.13 -10.26
CA ALA A 31 1.06 6.05 -9.58
C ALA A 31 1.25 6.37 -8.09
N SER A 32 1.72 7.58 -7.79
CA SER A 32 1.86 8.06 -6.41
C SER A 32 0.52 8.10 -5.67
N TYR A 33 -0.56 8.53 -6.34
CA TYR A 33 -1.90 8.56 -5.76
C TYR A 33 -2.38 7.17 -5.34
N ILE A 34 -2.19 6.15 -6.17
CA ILE A 34 -2.64 4.78 -5.86
C ILE A 34 -1.94 4.25 -4.60
N PHE A 35 -0.62 4.43 -4.48
CA PHE A 35 0.10 3.98 -3.30
C PHE A 35 -0.25 4.78 -2.05
N SER A 36 -0.44 6.10 -2.18
CA SER A 36 -0.95 6.93 -1.09
C SER A 36 -2.35 6.51 -0.64
N TYR A 37 -3.22 6.15 -1.59
CA TYR A 37 -4.56 5.62 -1.30
C TYR A 37 -4.48 4.30 -0.52
N ILE A 38 -3.60 3.37 -0.93
CA ILE A 38 -3.38 2.09 -0.25
C ILE A 38 -2.90 2.32 1.18
N ALA A 39 -1.86 3.13 1.34
CA ALA A 39 -1.29 3.42 2.65
C ALA A 39 -2.30 4.09 3.59
N LYS A 40 -3.08 5.06 3.07
CA LYS A 40 -4.16 5.71 3.81
C LYS A 40 -5.23 4.72 4.27
N ASP A 41 -5.69 3.84 3.38
CA ASP A 41 -6.74 2.86 3.71
C ASP A 41 -6.24 1.86 4.76
N LEU A 42 -4.98 1.41 4.67
CA LEU A 42 -4.35 0.56 5.68
C LEU A 42 -4.29 1.26 7.04
N VAL A 43 -3.76 2.49 7.10
CA VAL A 43 -3.68 3.28 8.34
C VAL A 43 -5.05 3.45 8.97
N THR A 44 -6.06 3.79 8.17
CA THR A 44 -7.43 3.96 8.65
C THR A 44 -7.98 2.66 9.25
N GLN A 45 -7.87 1.55 8.50
CA GLN A 45 -8.37 0.26 9.01
C GLN A 45 -7.61 -0.23 10.24
N ILE A 46 -6.29 0.00 10.32
CA ILE A 46 -5.49 -0.36 11.51
C ILE A 46 -5.98 0.43 12.72
N LYS A 47 -6.19 1.75 12.61
CA LYS A 47 -6.74 2.59 13.69
C LYS A 47 -8.14 2.14 14.11
N ASP A 48 -9.02 1.87 13.15
CA ASP A 48 -10.39 1.41 13.41
C ASP A 48 -10.43 0.06 14.17
N ASN A 49 -9.38 -0.76 14.01
CA ASN A 49 -9.21 -2.04 14.72
C ASN A 49 -8.32 -1.93 15.98
N GLY A 50 -8.10 -0.72 16.49
CA GLY A 50 -7.40 -0.47 17.76
C GLY A 50 -5.87 -0.51 17.68
N GLY A 51 -5.30 -0.36 16.47
CA GLY A 51 -3.86 -0.17 16.27
C GLY A 51 -3.44 1.28 16.53
N ASP A 52 -2.28 1.44 17.14
CA ASP A 52 -1.64 2.73 17.40
C ASP A 52 -0.48 2.95 16.44
N ILE A 53 -0.62 3.91 15.53
CA ILE A 53 0.34 4.17 14.46
C ILE A 53 1.54 4.96 15.01
N LEU A 54 2.73 4.41 14.82
CA LEU A 54 4.00 5.05 15.17
C LEU A 54 4.63 5.76 13.96
N ILE A 55 4.56 5.12 12.79
CA ILE A 55 5.00 5.68 11.50
C ILE A 55 3.90 5.38 10.47
N PRO A 56 3.51 6.39 9.70
CA PRO A 56 3.90 7.79 9.77
C PRO A 56 3.28 8.51 10.97
N SER A 57 4.03 9.47 11.52
CA SER A 57 3.49 10.40 12.52
C SER A 57 2.62 11.43 11.80
N PHE A 58 1.31 11.36 12.00
CA PHE A 58 0.36 12.30 11.41
C PHE A 58 -0.25 13.21 12.47
N ASP A 59 -0.25 14.51 12.19
CA ASP A 59 -1.25 15.39 12.78
C ASP A 59 -2.59 15.14 12.05
N GLU A 60 -3.67 14.90 12.78
CA GLU A 60 -4.98 14.53 12.19
C GLU A 60 -5.50 15.56 11.17
N LYS A 61 -4.98 16.79 11.21
CA LYS A 61 -5.32 17.88 10.29
C LYS A 61 -4.63 17.77 8.92
N ASP A 62 -3.50 17.06 8.82
CA ASP A 62 -2.67 17.00 7.61
C ASP A 62 -2.94 15.76 6.75
N ILE A 63 -3.69 14.82 7.28
CA ILE A 63 -3.86 13.45 6.72
C ILE A 63 -4.48 13.40 5.32
N PHE A 64 -5.04 14.49 4.77
CA PHE A 64 -6.02 14.32 3.68
C PHE A 64 -5.78 15.10 2.40
N LYS A 65 -4.69 15.83 2.26
CA LYS A 65 -4.63 16.84 1.19
C LYS A 65 -3.68 16.54 0.03
N GLU A 66 -2.67 15.69 0.16
CA GLU A 66 -1.65 15.59 -0.88
C GLU A 66 -1.28 14.15 -1.28
N VAL A 67 -1.08 13.99 -2.59
CA VAL A 67 -0.49 12.79 -3.18
C VAL A 67 0.96 12.67 -2.71
N GLY A 68 1.36 11.48 -2.26
CA GLY A 68 2.71 11.27 -1.71
C GLY A 68 2.85 11.55 -0.21
N ALA A 69 1.75 11.94 0.47
CA ALA A 69 1.76 12.20 1.91
C ALA A 69 1.92 10.94 2.77
N TYR A 70 1.68 9.76 2.21
CA TYR A 70 1.77 8.49 2.92
C TYR A 70 3.01 7.72 2.49
N PRO A 71 3.90 7.37 3.44
CA PRO A 71 5.06 6.53 3.15
C PRO A 71 4.63 5.09 2.86
N ASP A 72 5.53 4.35 2.23
CA ASP A 72 5.42 2.94 1.95
C ASP A 72 5.59 2.04 3.19
N HIS A 73 6.22 2.58 4.23
CA HIS A 73 6.40 1.90 5.51
C HIS A 73 5.41 2.40 6.55
N ILE A 74 4.68 1.46 7.16
CA ILE A 74 3.76 1.74 8.27
C ILE A 74 4.22 0.91 9.46
N ILE A 75 4.53 1.57 10.59
CA ILE A 75 4.90 0.90 11.84
C ILE A 75 3.84 1.23 12.89
N PHE A 76 3.33 0.22 13.57
CA PHE A 76 2.27 0.39 14.55
C PHE A 76 2.34 -0.65 15.67
N ILE A 77 1.64 -0.36 16.75
CA ILE A 77 1.45 -1.26 17.88
C ILE A 77 0.00 -1.72 17.88
N ALA A 78 -0.22 -3.01 18.08
CA ALA A 78 -1.56 -3.55 18.26
C ALA A 78 -1.53 -4.75 19.20
N LYS A 79 -2.71 -5.28 19.49
CA LYS A 79 -2.84 -6.56 20.17
C LYS A 79 -2.34 -7.70 19.26
N ASP A 80 -1.92 -8.79 19.89
CA ASP A 80 -1.34 -9.94 19.19
C ASP A 80 -2.35 -10.68 18.29
N ASP A 81 -3.62 -10.50 18.52
CA ASP A 81 -4.76 -11.11 17.81
C ASP A 81 -5.27 -10.28 16.61
N LEU A 82 -4.62 -9.17 16.27
CA LEU A 82 -5.03 -8.37 15.13
C LEU A 82 -4.81 -9.12 13.82
N GLU A 83 -5.90 -9.36 13.08
CA GLU A 83 -5.90 -10.04 11.78
C GLU A 83 -5.47 -9.08 10.64
N VAL A 84 -4.17 -8.78 10.58
CA VAL A 84 -3.61 -7.82 9.61
C VAL A 84 -3.82 -8.30 8.15
N ASN A 85 -3.80 -9.61 7.90
CA ASN A 85 -4.04 -10.16 6.58
C ASN A 85 -5.44 -9.84 6.05
N ASP A 86 -6.45 -9.80 6.92
CA ASP A 86 -7.81 -9.41 6.54
C ASP A 86 -7.88 -7.92 6.15
N ILE A 87 -7.16 -7.07 6.87
CA ILE A 87 -7.04 -5.64 6.54
C ILE A 87 -6.39 -5.49 5.17
N ILE A 88 -5.27 -6.18 4.91
CA ILE A 88 -4.57 -6.17 3.62
C ILE A 88 -5.49 -6.62 2.49
N ASN A 89 -6.21 -7.72 2.65
CA ASN A 89 -7.12 -8.24 1.64
C ASN A 89 -8.28 -7.27 1.34
N LYS A 90 -8.88 -6.67 2.36
CA LYS A 90 -9.92 -5.65 2.21
C LYS A 90 -9.40 -4.43 1.44
N THR A 91 -8.19 -3.98 1.75
CA THR A 91 -7.54 -2.86 1.02
C THR A 91 -7.32 -3.22 -0.45
N LYS A 92 -6.79 -4.41 -0.77
CA LYS A 92 -6.62 -4.88 -2.15
C LYS A 92 -7.95 -4.97 -2.89
N ASP A 93 -9.01 -5.43 -2.26
CA ASP A 93 -10.35 -5.49 -2.86
C ASP A 93 -10.91 -4.07 -3.15
N LYS A 94 -10.68 -3.08 -2.27
CA LYS A 94 -11.04 -1.68 -2.53
C LYS A 94 -10.28 -1.10 -3.72
N VAL A 95 -8.97 -1.35 -3.82
CA VAL A 95 -8.15 -0.93 -4.97
C VAL A 95 -8.67 -1.56 -6.26
N SER A 96 -9.02 -2.85 -6.25
CA SER A 96 -9.60 -3.55 -7.39
C SER A 96 -10.91 -2.90 -7.85
N CYS A 97 -11.78 -2.53 -6.91
CA CYS A 97 -13.02 -1.82 -7.21
C CYS A 97 -12.76 -0.42 -7.80
N LEU A 98 -11.76 0.30 -7.29
CA LEU A 98 -11.37 1.62 -7.80
C LEU A 98 -10.89 1.49 -9.25
N LEU A 99 -9.98 0.56 -9.54
CA LEU A 99 -9.48 0.32 -10.90
C LEU A 99 -10.59 -0.12 -11.85
N TYR A 100 -11.48 -1.02 -11.43
CA TYR A 100 -12.61 -1.46 -12.25
C TYR A 100 -13.53 -0.30 -12.66
N LYS A 101 -13.83 0.58 -11.70
CA LYS A 101 -14.62 1.79 -11.98
C LYS A 101 -13.88 2.75 -12.93
N ALA A 102 -12.60 2.99 -12.67
CA ALA A 102 -11.78 3.88 -13.47
C ALA A 102 -11.59 3.40 -14.91
N LEU A 103 -11.49 2.10 -15.12
CA LEU A 103 -11.43 1.46 -16.44
C LEU A 103 -12.81 1.40 -17.13
N LYS A 104 -13.84 2.09 -16.58
CA LYS A 104 -15.19 2.17 -17.11
C LYS A 104 -15.83 0.79 -17.38
N LYS A 105 -15.52 -0.18 -16.53
CA LYS A 105 -16.01 -1.57 -16.62
C LYS A 105 -15.67 -2.26 -17.96
N LYS A 106 -14.63 -1.83 -18.65
CA LYS A 106 -14.19 -2.41 -19.94
C LYS A 106 -13.38 -3.69 -19.81
N LYS A 107 -12.97 -4.02 -18.61
CA LYS A 107 -12.19 -5.22 -18.29
C LYS A 107 -13.00 -6.09 -17.34
N ASP A 108 -12.69 -7.36 -17.29
CA ASP A 108 -13.31 -8.26 -16.33
C ASP A 108 -12.93 -7.87 -14.89
N LYS A 109 -13.88 -8.00 -13.98
CA LYS A 109 -13.68 -7.61 -12.58
C LYS A 109 -12.76 -8.57 -11.84
N ASP A 110 -12.87 -9.85 -12.15
CA ASP A 110 -12.08 -10.90 -11.48
C ASP A 110 -10.65 -10.88 -11.98
N ASP A 111 -10.43 -10.59 -13.27
CA ASP A 111 -9.08 -10.37 -13.83
C ASP A 111 -8.38 -9.18 -13.14
N ILE A 112 -9.09 -8.07 -12.92
CA ILE A 112 -8.54 -6.91 -12.22
C ILE A 112 -8.23 -7.27 -10.76
N LYS A 113 -9.09 -8.03 -10.11
CA LYS A 113 -8.89 -8.47 -8.72
C LYS A 113 -7.65 -9.37 -8.61
N GLU A 114 -7.51 -10.31 -9.54
CA GLU A 114 -6.33 -11.18 -9.61
C GLU A 114 -5.06 -10.38 -9.86
N PHE A 115 -5.08 -9.44 -10.82
CA PHE A 115 -3.98 -8.55 -11.08
C PHE A 115 -3.55 -7.77 -9.83
N VAL A 116 -4.50 -7.11 -9.14
CA VAL A 116 -4.19 -6.33 -7.92
C VAL A 116 -3.58 -7.21 -6.85
N ARG A 117 -4.11 -8.42 -6.65
CA ARG A 117 -3.59 -9.37 -5.65
C ARG A 117 -2.16 -9.79 -5.93
N LYS A 118 -1.80 -9.97 -7.21
CA LYS A 118 -0.46 -10.38 -7.64
C LYS A 118 0.51 -9.20 -7.76
N TYR A 119 0.04 -8.05 -8.24
CA TYR A 119 0.90 -6.89 -8.53
C TYR A 119 1.20 -6.05 -7.29
N ILE A 120 0.19 -5.78 -6.47
CA ILE A 120 0.37 -4.99 -5.25
C ILE A 120 0.87 -5.91 -4.12
N ASN A 121 2.13 -5.72 -3.75
CA ASN A 121 2.77 -6.45 -2.66
C ASN A 121 2.62 -5.65 -1.37
N ILE A 122 1.99 -6.25 -0.38
CA ILE A 122 1.87 -5.70 0.97
C ILE A 122 2.34 -6.78 1.92
N HIS A 123 3.48 -6.54 2.58
CA HIS A 123 4.04 -7.47 3.53
C HIS A 123 3.92 -6.92 4.93
N CYS A 124 3.61 -7.80 5.87
CA CYS A 124 3.54 -7.47 7.28
C CYS A 124 4.53 -8.34 8.06
N ILE A 125 5.32 -7.70 8.87
CA ILE A 125 6.16 -8.36 9.89
C ILE A 125 5.57 -8.11 11.27
N LYS A 126 5.79 -9.05 12.18
CA LYS A 126 5.28 -9.02 13.56
C LYS A 126 6.41 -9.39 14.51
N THR A 127 6.58 -8.60 15.57
CA THR A 127 7.64 -8.85 16.55
C THR A 127 7.27 -8.36 17.94
N LYS A 128 7.80 -9.01 18.97
CA LYS A 128 7.63 -8.63 20.39
C LYS A 128 8.92 -8.14 21.02
N ASN A 129 10.06 -8.51 20.45
CA ASN A 129 11.38 -8.21 20.99
C ASN A 129 12.10 -7.22 20.07
N ILE A 130 12.12 -5.95 20.47
CA ILE A 130 12.80 -4.90 19.73
C ILE A 130 13.58 -4.05 20.72
N ASN A 131 14.87 -3.82 20.42
CA ASN A 131 15.70 -2.89 21.17
C ASN A 131 15.56 -1.47 20.64
N ASN A 132 15.46 -1.31 19.33
CA ASN A 132 15.23 -0.03 18.65
C ASN A 132 14.15 -0.23 17.57
N ILE A 133 12.90 0.11 17.94
CA ILE A 133 11.71 -0.12 17.12
C ILE A 133 11.86 0.44 15.71
N MET A 134 12.35 1.68 15.60
CA MET A 134 12.44 2.37 14.32
C MET A 134 13.47 1.72 13.38
N ASN A 135 14.68 1.51 13.87
CA ASN A 135 15.77 0.99 13.04
C ASN A 135 15.58 -0.48 12.70
N ASP A 136 15.25 -1.30 13.71
CA ASP A 136 15.18 -2.75 13.52
C ASP A 136 14.03 -3.15 12.57
N ILE A 137 12.86 -2.50 12.69
CA ILE A 137 11.73 -2.78 11.80
C ILE A 137 11.98 -2.22 10.40
N SER A 138 12.47 -0.99 10.28
CA SER A 138 12.72 -0.38 8.97
C SER A 138 13.74 -1.18 8.17
N GLU A 139 14.84 -1.62 8.77
CA GLU A 139 15.84 -2.44 8.09
C GLU A 139 15.26 -3.76 7.57
N ILE A 140 14.39 -4.41 8.35
CA ILE A 140 13.72 -5.64 7.88
C ILE A 140 12.76 -5.33 6.73
N LEU A 141 12.00 -4.24 6.80
CA LEU A 141 11.06 -3.84 5.72
C LEU A 141 11.80 -3.52 4.43
N ASP A 142 12.92 -2.78 4.50
CA ASP A 142 13.78 -2.49 3.35
C ASP A 142 14.31 -3.76 2.69
N ASN A 143 14.73 -4.73 3.50
CA ASN A 143 15.19 -6.03 2.99
C ASN A 143 14.04 -6.81 2.33
N VAL A 144 12.86 -6.84 2.93
CA VAL A 144 11.67 -7.53 2.37
C VAL A 144 11.28 -6.91 1.02
N GLU A 145 11.36 -5.60 0.86
CA GLU A 145 11.03 -4.92 -0.39
C GLU A 145 11.99 -5.33 -1.52
N GLN A 146 13.27 -5.53 -1.24
CA GLN A 146 14.26 -5.94 -2.24
C GLN A 146 14.02 -7.33 -2.81
N PHE A 147 13.36 -8.24 -2.09
CA PHE A 147 13.09 -9.61 -2.54
C PHE A 147 11.81 -9.76 -3.37
N ASN A 148 11.03 -8.70 -3.57
CA ASN A 148 9.75 -8.75 -4.27
C ASN A 148 9.87 -8.46 -5.76
N PHE A 149 10.30 -9.46 -6.54
CA PHE A 149 10.37 -9.38 -8.00
C PHE A 149 9.17 -10.09 -8.66
N TYR A 150 8.05 -9.41 -8.78
CA TYR A 150 7.01 -9.85 -9.71
C TYR A 150 7.15 -9.06 -11.01
N VAL A 151 7.44 -9.76 -12.11
CA VAL A 151 7.54 -9.16 -13.44
C VAL A 151 6.20 -9.37 -14.13
N TYR A 152 5.38 -8.33 -14.18
CA TYR A 152 4.24 -8.28 -15.10
C TYR A 152 4.71 -7.66 -16.41
N GLU A 153 4.37 -8.28 -17.55
CA GLU A 153 4.57 -7.65 -18.85
C GLU A 153 3.69 -6.39 -18.96
N GLU A 154 4.18 -5.35 -19.67
CA GLU A 154 3.46 -4.08 -19.81
C GLU A 154 2.03 -4.25 -20.36
N LYS A 155 1.83 -5.26 -21.22
CA LYS A 155 0.53 -5.54 -21.85
C LYS A 155 -0.54 -6.04 -20.88
N GLU A 156 -0.14 -6.63 -19.76
CA GLU A 156 -1.02 -7.21 -18.75
C GLU A 156 -1.20 -6.28 -17.53
N ASN A 157 -0.56 -5.11 -17.56
CA ASN A 157 -0.60 -4.20 -16.42
C ASN A 157 -1.75 -3.20 -16.54
N TYR A 158 -2.82 -3.43 -15.80
CA TYR A 158 -4.00 -2.56 -15.78
C TYR A 158 -3.74 -1.13 -15.29
N LEU A 159 -2.67 -0.89 -14.53
CA LEU A 159 -2.24 0.47 -14.18
C LEU A 159 -1.74 1.23 -15.40
N TYR A 160 -1.14 0.53 -16.37
CA TYR A 160 -0.75 1.12 -17.65
C TYR A 160 -1.97 1.53 -18.48
N ASP A 161 -3.02 0.71 -18.52
CA ASP A 161 -4.28 1.03 -19.19
C ASP A 161 -5.00 2.19 -18.50
N PHE A 162 -5.00 2.24 -17.17
CA PHE A 162 -5.55 3.33 -16.40
C PHE A 162 -4.84 4.66 -16.70
N ARG A 163 -3.51 4.65 -16.81
CA ARG A 163 -2.71 5.80 -17.22
C ARG A 163 -3.09 6.33 -18.60
N LYS A 164 -3.33 5.45 -19.59
CA LYS A 164 -3.77 5.87 -20.93
C LYS A 164 -5.12 6.55 -20.92
N LEU A 165 -6.03 6.12 -20.06
CA LEU A 165 -7.33 6.76 -19.89
C LEU A 165 -7.20 8.15 -19.25
N TYR A 166 -6.34 8.30 -18.26
CA TYR A 166 -6.09 9.58 -17.60
C TYR A 166 -5.53 10.64 -18.57
N LYS A 167 -4.62 10.26 -19.48
CA LYS A 167 -4.10 11.15 -20.55
C LYS A 167 -5.18 11.69 -21.51
N ARG A 168 -6.34 11.04 -21.61
CA ARG A 168 -7.44 11.46 -22.49
C ARG A 168 -8.45 12.37 -21.78
N LEU A 169 -8.31 12.58 -20.50
CA LEU A 169 -9.23 13.39 -19.68
C LEU A 169 -8.64 14.77 -19.35
N TYR A 170 -7.35 14.95 -19.59
CA TYR A 170 -6.56 16.18 -19.44
C TYR A 170 -5.62 16.35 -20.65
#